data_b0038dfa7d26ce91d1cfae41344f0ed1
#
_entry.id   b0038dfa7d26ce91d1cfae41344f0ed1
#
_cell.length_a   1.000
_cell.length_b   1.000
_cell.length_c   1.000
_cell.angle_alpha   90.00
_cell.angle_beta   90.00
_cell.angle_gamma   90.00
#
_symmetry.space_group_name_H-M   'P 1'
#
loop_
_entity.id
_entity.type
_entity.pdbx_description
1 polymer ?
#
loop_
_entity_poly.entity_id
_entity_poly.type
_entity_poly.pdbx_seq_one_letter_code
_entity_poly.pdbx_strand_id
1 'polypeptide(L)'
;MRRVRAAVTEAPGAPFTVRDVVLEEPRPCEVLVRMTAVGICHTDLGMRDAWPRQLTPMVFGHEGAGTVEAVGSEVTGVVPEDTVCLTFASCGACAQCAAGHPAYCHDARARNLSGGRADGSTPLSLDGRPLHAGFFGQSSFATYAVVDERGVVKVPSDLSAEVVAPLGCSGQTGAGTVLNRLRPEPGSSLVVVGAGGVGLSALMAAVAVGCDPVIAVDPVGSRRALATDLGAKAALPPGDGLVATLRDLTGGGAHHVVETTGRPEMARRAVGALRPRGELALLGMGDEVAFDVMGLLAKGVRIHGVIEGDSDPRRFVPELIALHRRGLFPLDRLVSTFAFEDIGAAVAAMADGGVVKPVLIFA
;
A
#
# COMPACT_ATOMS: atom_id res chain seq x y z
N MET A 1 20.18 19.79 12.17
CA MET A 1 20.59 18.85 11.11
C MET A 1 21.18 17.59 11.72
N ARG A 2 20.75 16.41 11.28
CA ARG A 2 21.10 15.10 11.85
C ARG A 2 21.73 14.21 10.76
N ARG A 3 22.82 13.49 11.08
CA ARG A 3 23.32 12.41 10.22
C ARG A 3 22.43 11.20 10.38
N VAL A 4 21.98 10.64 9.27
CA VAL A 4 21.09 9.48 9.19
C VAL A 4 21.55 8.56 8.07
N ARG A 5 21.14 7.29 8.10
CA ARG A 5 21.39 6.33 7.02
C ARG A 5 20.14 6.20 6.18
N ALA A 6 20.29 6.22 4.87
CA ALA A 6 19.19 6.07 3.92
C ALA A 6 19.56 5.16 2.75
N ALA A 7 18.61 4.41 2.23
CA ALA A 7 18.76 3.61 1.03
C ALA A 7 18.49 4.50 -0.20
N VAL A 8 19.56 4.92 -0.86
CA VAL A 8 19.57 5.84 -1.98
C VAL A 8 19.55 5.06 -3.30
N THR A 9 18.73 5.52 -4.24
CA THR A 9 18.76 5.08 -5.65
C THR A 9 19.39 6.19 -6.50
N GLU A 10 20.52 5.90 -7.14
CA GLU A 10 21.31 6.89 -7.89
C GLU A 10 20.72 7.21 -9.28
N ALA A 11 19.95 6.30 -9.85
CA ALA A 11 19.31 6.44 -11.16
C ALA A 11 18.08 5.53 -11.28
N PRO A 12 17.19 5.76 -12.25
CA PRO A 12 16.05 4.87 -12.49
C PRO A 12 16.52 3.42 -12.68
N GLY A 13 15.90 2.49 -11.96
CA GLY A 13 16.22 1.05 -11.98
C GLY A 13 17.51 0.66 -11.23
N ALA A 14 18.30 1.61 -10.73
CA ALA A 14 19.49 1.30 -9.95
C ALA A 14 19.11 0.64 -8.61
N PRO A 15 19.99 -0.21 -8.05
CA PRO A 15 19.76 -0.81 -6.75
C PRO A 15 19.72 0.24 -5.63
N PHE A 16 19.06 -0.11 -4.54
CA PHE A 16 19.13 0.66 -3.31
C PHE A 16 20.50 0.46 -2.65
N THR A 17 21.15 1.57 -2.31
CA THR A 17 22.46 1.57 -1.64
C THR A 17 22.38 2.37 -0.35
N VAL A 18 22.70 1.79 0.78
CA VAL A 18 22.68 2.47 2.07
C VAL A 18 23.84 3.47 2.15
N ARG A 19 23.51 4.73 2.39
CA ARG A 19 24.45 5.87 2.45
C ARG A 19 24.21 6.69 3.72
N ASP A 20 25.26 7.35 4.20
CA ASP A 20 25.13 8.39 5.20
C ASP A 20 24.66 9.69 4.51
N VAL A 21 23.57 10.26 5.02
CA VAL A 21 22.97 11.48 4.51
C VAL A 21 22.69 12.43 5.67
N VAL A 22 22.38 13.70 5.36
CA VAL A 22 22.03 14.68 6.38
C VAL A 22 20.54 15.01 6.26
N LEU A 23 19.82 14.91 7.36
CA LEU A 23 18.40 15.23 7.49
C LEU A 23 18.24 16.58 8.21
N GLU A 24 17.33 17.43 7.69
CA GLU A 24 16.94 18.69 8.32
C GLU A 24 16.10 18.44 9.59
N GLU A 25 16.02 19.45 10.48
CA GLU A 25 15.03 19.44 11.55
C GLU A 25 13.61 19.66 10.99
N PRO A 26 12.56 19.16 11.68
CA PRO A 26 11.20 19.29 11.22
C PRO A 26 10.76 20.77 11.18
N ARG A 27 10.01 21.14 10.15
CA ARG A 27 9.32 22.43 10.01
C ARG A 27 8.09 22.49 10.94
N PRO A 28 7.43 23.66 11.09
CA PRO A 28 6.32 23.81 12.04
C PRO A 28 5.23 22.75 12.00
N CYS A 29 4.82 22.28 10.80
CA CYS A 29 3.80 21.24 10.63
C CYS A 29 4.37 19.82 10.45
N GLU A 30 5.69 19.62 10.63
CA GLU A 30 6.35 18.34 10.38
C GLU A 30 6.70 17.60 11.67
N VAL A 31 6.77 16.30 11.55
CA VAL A 31 7.14 15.35 12.60
C VAL A 31 8.42 14.64 12.19
N LEU A 32 9.41 14.60 13.06
CA LEU A 32 10.60 13.78 12.94
C LEU A 32 10.31 12.41 13.55
N VAL A 33 10.36 11.37 12.75
CA VAL A 33 10.11 9.99 13.17
C VAL A 33 11.39 9.18 13.09
N ARG A 34 11.78 8.55 14.20
CA ARG A 34 12.81 7.52 14.25
C ARG A 34 12.18 6.22 13.78
N MET A 35 12.66 5.71 12.65
CA MET A 35 12.09 4.53 12.03
C MET A 35 12.44 3.27 12.82
N THR A 36 11.45 2.40 13.02
CA THR A 36 11.62 1.08 13.63
C THR A 36 11.42 -0.02 12.58
N ALA A 37 10.49 0.19 11.65
CA ALA A 37 10.26 -0.74 10.55
C ALA A 37 9.77 -0.01 9.30
N VAL A 38 10.02 -0.59 8.12
CA VAL A 38 9.44 -0.11 6.86
C VAL A 38 9.14 -1.28 5.92
N GLY A 39 7.91 -1.35 5.41
CA GLY A 39 7.51 -2.33 4.40
C GLY A 39 8.04 -1.97 3.02
N ILE A 40 8.38 -2.99 2.21
CA ILE A 40 8.68 -2.83 0.79
C ILE A 40 7.41 -3.17 -0.01
N CYS A 41 7.04 -2.28 -0.93
CA CYS A 41 5.88 -2.42 -1.80
C CYS A 41 6.32 -2.51 -3.27
N HIS A 42 5.49 -3.14 -4.12
CA HIS A 42 5.70 -3.11 -5.57
C HIS A 42 5.69 -1.68 -6.13
N THR A 43 5.00 -0.75 -5.47
CA THR A 43 5.00 0.68 -5.82
C THR A 43 6.40 1.29 -5.68
N ASP A 44 7.17 0.94 -4.63
CA ASP A 44 8.56 1.42 -4.48
C ASP A 44 9.42 0.97 -5.66
N LEU A 45 9.28 -0.28 -6.08
CA LEU A 45 10.08 -0.87 -7.16
C LEU A 45 9.66 -0.34 -8.53
N GLY A 46 8.36 -0.35 -8.83
CA GLY A 46 7.84 0.15 -10.09
C GLY A 46 8.11 1.65 -10.28
N MET A 47 7.97 2.44 -9.21
CA MET A 47 8.29 3.87 -9.26
C MET A 47 9.80 4.10 -9.36
N ARG A 48 10.64 3.35 -8.63
CA ARG A 48 12.10 3.41 -8.79
C ARG A 48 12.52 3.20 -10.25
N ASP A 49 11.93 2.20 -10.90
CA ASP A 49 12.31 1.83 -12.27
C ASP A 49 11.84 2.86 -13.30
N ALA A 50 10.69 3.50 -13.06
CA ALA A 50 10.10 4.52 -13.94
C ALA A 50 10.33 5.97 -13.45
N TRP A 51 11.15 6.20 -12.41
CA TRP A 51 11.32 7.52 -11.82
C TRP A 51 12.03 8.48 -12.79
N PRO A 52 11.60 9.76 -12.85
CA PRO A 52 12.27 10.73 -13.70
C PRO A 52 13.75 10.91 -13.33
N ARG A 53 14.67 10.74 -14.30
CA ARG A 53 16.12 10.83 -14.05
C ARG A 53 16.55 12.16 -13.41
N GLN A 54 15.87 13.26 -13.71
CA GLN A 54 16.15 14.59 -13.12
C GLN A 54 15.78 14.67 -11.64
N LEU A 55 15.02 13.72 -11.11
CA LEU A 55 14.65 13.58 -9.70
C LEU A 55 15.46 12.48 -9.01
N THR A 56 16.64 12.17 -9.52
CA THR A 56 17.61 11.26 -8.88
C THR A 56 18.90 12.02 -8.56
N PRO A 57 19.65 11.60 -7.52
CA PRO A 57 19.41 10.47 -6.62
C PRO A 57 18.17 10.67 -5.73
N MET A 58 17.54 9.57 -5.29
CA MET A 58 16.25 9.57 -4.57
C MET A 58 16.22 8.55 -3.43
N VAL A 59 15.52 8.88 -2.34
CA VAL A 59 15.14 7.96 -1.27
C VAL A 59 13.65 7.62 -1.38
N PHE A 60 13.33 6.32 -1.47
CA PHE A 60 11.97 5.78 -1.53
C PHE A 60 11.48 5.33 -0.15
N GLY A 61 10.46 4.47 -0.13
CA GLY A 61 9.82 3.92 1.05
C GLY A 61 8.58 4.71 1.46
N HIS A 62 7.45 3.98 1.62
CA HIS A 62 6.16 4.61 1.93
C HIS A 62 5.28 3.76 2.87
N GLU A 63 5.84 2.77 3.51
CA GLU A 63 5.18 1.95 4.53
C GLU A 63 5.97 2.02 5.84
N GLY A 64 6.16 3.22 6.37
CA GLY A 64 6.96 3.45 7.57
C GLY A 64 6.20 3.23 8.88
N ALA A 65 6.90 2.71 9.89
CA ALA A 65 6.48 2.70 11.28
C ALA A 65 7.65 3.08 12.19
N GLY A 66 7.38 3.82 13.25
CA GLY A 66 8.45 4.28 14.14
C GLY A 66 7.93 5.01 15.37
N THR A 67 8.84 5.72 16.01
CA THR A 67 8.58 6.52 17.20
C THR A 67 8.82 7.99 16.89
N VAL A 68 7.92 8.86 17.33
CA VAL A 68 8.10 10.31 17.22
C VAL A 68 9.30 10.75 18.05
N GLU A 69 10.29 11.34 17.39
CA GLU A 69 11.50 11.87 18.04
C GLU A 69 11.35 13.34 18.40
N ALA A 70 10.79 14.13 17.48
CA ALA A 70 10.53 15.55 17.67
C ALA A 70 9.35 16.00 16.80
N VAL A 71 8.74 17.12 17.18
CA VAL A 71 7.60 17.72 16.48
C VAL A 71 7.87 19.20 16.21
N GLY A 72 7.36 19.70 15.07
CA GLY A 72 7.32 21.12 14.78
C GLY A 72 6.31 21.87 15.66
N SER A 73 6.44 23.19 15.71
CA SER A 73 5.68 24.04 16.65
C SER A 73 4.16 24.09 16.43
N GLU A 74 3.69 23.68 15.26
CA GLU A 74 2.25 23.65 14.88
C GLU A 74 1.65 22.25 14.93
N VAL A 75 2.45 21.22 15.24
CA VAL A 75 1.98 19.84 15.37
C VAL A 75 1.18 19.68 16.66
N THR A 76 0.01 19.07 16.56
CA THR A 76 -0.93 18.91 17.68
C THR A 76 -1.41 17.48 17.90
N GLY A 77 -1.32 16.62 16.89
CA GLY A 77 -1.91 15.27 16.93
C GLY A 77 -1.00 14.19 17.50
N VAL A 78 0.30 14.47 17.64
CA VAL A 78 1.28 13.54 18.21
C VAL A 78 2.31 14.29 19.05
N VAL A 79 2.96 13.57 19.97
CA VAL A 79 4.03 14.09 20.82
C VAL A 79 5.24 13.16 20.77
N PRO A 80 6.44 13.61 21.17
CA PRO A 80 7.61 12.72 21.31
C PRO A 80 7.27 11.46 22.08
N GLU A 81 7.90 10.32 21.69
CA GLU A 81 7.69 8.96 22.20
C GLU A 81 6.37 8.30 21.76
N ASP A 82 5.49 8.95 21.01
CA ASP A 82 4.34 8.29 20.40
C ASP A 82 4.79 7.28 19.33
N THR A 83 4.18 6.09 19.34
CA THR A 83 4.33 5.11 18.26
C THR A 83 3.42 5.47 17.10
N VAL A 84 3.94 5.45 15.89
CA VAL A 84 3.21 5.93 14.71
C VAL A 84 3.35 5.02 13.50
N CYS A 85 2.30 4.98 12.69
CA CYS A 85 2.25 4.47 11.33
C CYS A 85 2.32 5.65 10.37
N LEU A 86 3.16 5.57 9.35
CA LEU A 86 3.24 6.58 8.28
C LEU A 86 2.39 6.16 7.08
N THR A 87 1.80 7.15 6.43
CA THR A 87 0.94 6.95 5.27
C THR A 87 1.12 8.07 4.24
N PHE A 88 0.31 8.10 3.20
CA PHE A 88 0.37 9.11 2.14
C PHE A 88 0.06 10.53 2.64
N ALA A 89 0.61 11.52 1.96
CA ALA A 89 0.39 12.93 2.27
C ALA A 89 -0.85 13.49 1.55
N SER A 90 -1.59 14.35 2.25
CA SER A 90 -2.72 15.12 1.70
C SER A 90 -2.70 16.56 2.17
N CYS A 91 -3.39 17.50 1.49
CA CYS A 91 -3.41 18.90 1.91
C CYS A 91 -4.36 19.19 3.07
N GLY A 92 -5.32 18.31 3.33
CA GLY A 92 -6.33 18.46 4.38
C GLY A 92 -7.40 19.54 4.13
N ALA A 93 -7.28 20.37 3.07
CA ALA A 93 -8.11 21.57 2.88
C ALA A 93 -8.89 21.60 1.56
N CYS A 94 -8.51 20.82 0.53
CA CYS A 94 -9.25 20.79 -0.74
C CYS A 94 -10.59 20.09 -0.59
N ALA A 95 -11.46 20.24 -1.60
CA ALA A 95 -12.80 19.67 -1.57
C ALA A 95 -12.82 18.15 -1.30
N GLN A 96 -11.86 17.39 -1.86
CA GLN A 96 -11.76 15.96 -1.62
C GLN A 96 -11.38 15.64 -0.16
N CYS A 97 -10.37 16.33 0.38
CA CYS A 97 -9.98 16.16 1.78
C CYS A 97 -11.11 16.54 2.73
N ALA A 98 -11.80 17.66 2.48
CA ALA A 98 -12.93 18.10 3.29
C ALA A 98 -14.13 17.14 3.23
N ALA A 99 -14.28 16.40 2.12
CA ALA A 99 -15.29 15.37 1.96
C ALA A 99 -14.92 14.01 2.56
N GLY A 100 -13.73 13.89 3.17
CA GLY A 100 -13.25 12.63 3.77
C GLY A 100 -12.56 11.69 2.78
N HIS A 101 -12.13 12.19 1.64
CA HIS A 101 -11.43 11.43 0.59
C HIS A 101 -9.98 11.93 0.37
N PRO A 102 -9.10 11.92 1.40
CA PRO A 102 -7.74 12.45 1.29
C PRO A 102 -6.87 11.71 0.27
N ALA A 103 -7.16 10.44 -0.04
CA ALA A 103 -6.48 9.67 -1.09
C ALA A 103 -6.63 10.31 -2.49
N TYR A 104 -7.68 11.09 -2.71
CA TYR A 104 -7.94 11.83 -3.95
C TYR A 104 -7.67 13.34 -3.80
N CYS A 105 -6.78 13.72 -2.90
CA CYS A 105 -6.36 15.10 -2.70
C CYS A 105 -5.96 15.75 -4.03
N HIS A 106 -6.39 17.01 -4.27
CA HIS A 106 -6.03 17.72 -5.50
C HIS A 106 -4.51 17.91 -5.65
N ASP A 107 -3.79 17.99 -4.53
CA ASP A 107 -2.33 18.12 -4.50
C ASP A 107 -1.61 16.77 -4.34
N ALA A 108 -2.31 15.63 -4.50
CA ALA A 108 -1.74 14.30 -4.21
C ALA A 108 -0.41 14.07 -4.94
N ARG A 109 -0.33 14.40 -6.24
CA ARG A 109 0.89 14.23 -7.03
C ARG A 109 2.05 15.07 -6.48
N ALA A 110 1.81 16.35 -6.19
CA ALA A 110 2.84 17.25 -5.68
C ALA A 110 3.37 16.85 -4.30
N ARG A 111 2.51 16.26 -3.47
CA ARG A 111 2.87 15.87 -2.10
C ARG A 111 3.50 14.48 -1.98
N ASN A 112 3.23 13.60 -2.95
CA ASN A 112 3.64 12.19 -2.85
C ASN A 112 4.66 11.76 -3.91
N LEU A 113 4.70 12.44 -5.07
CA LEU A 113 5.44 11.99 -6.25
C LEU A 113 6.30 13.11 -6.89
N SER A 114 6.64 14.15 -6.17
CA SER A 114 7.46 15.28 -6.68
C SER A 114 8.97 15.12 -6.40
N GLY A 115 9.37 14.20 -5.54
CA GLY A 115 10.75 14.05 -5.09
C GLY A 115 11.18 15.09 -4.06
N GLY A 116 10.21 15.73 -3.36
CA GLY A 116 10.43 16.72 -2.33
C GLY A 116 9.15 17.14 -1.63
N ARG A 117 9.23 18.17 -0.81
CA ARG A 117 8.09 18.86 -0.22
C ARG A 117 7.26 19.56 -1.31
N ALA A 118 6.04 19.95 -0.99
CA ALA A 118 5.15 20.64 -1.93
C ALA A 118 5.70 21.99 -2.45
N ASP A 119 6.64 22.61 -1.72
CA ASP A 119 7.34 23.83 -2.14
C ASP A 119 8.59 23.57 -3.01
N GLY A 120 8.86 22.29 -3.34
CA GLY A 120 10.01 21.88 -4.14
C GLY A 120 11.31 21.69 -3.34
N SER A 121 11.33 22.00 -2.03
CA SER A 121 12.49 21.72 -1.18
C SER A 121 12.57 20.24 -0.81
N THR A 122 13.74 19.79 -0.34
CA THR A 122 13.92 18.43 0.19
C THR A 122 14.50 18.48 1.58
N PRO A 123 14.07 17.58 2.50
CA PRO A 123 14.64 17.51 3.84
C PRO A 123 16.00 16.82 3.90
N LEU A 124 16.45 16.18 2.81
CA LEU A 124 17.68 15.41 2.77
C LEU A 124 18.78 16.06 1.93
N SER A 125 20.02 15.85 2.32
CA SER A 125 21.20 16.17 1.52
C SER A 125 22.24 15.05 1.56
N LEU A 126 22.95 14.86 0.44
CA LEU A 126 24.05 13.92 0.26
C LEU A 126 25.27 14.69 -0.21
N ASP A 127 26.39 14.57 0.49
CA ASP A 127 27.66 15.25 0.18
C ASP A 127 27.49 16.78 -0.03
N GLY A 128 26.62 17.40 0.81
CA GLY A 128 26.33 18.84 0.77
C GLY A 128 25.42 19.29 -0.38
N ARG A 129 24.84 18.37 -1.15
CA ARG A 129 23.89 18.66 -2.23
C ARG A 129 22.47 18.17 -1.85
N PRO A 130 21.39 18.83 -2.33
CA PRO A 130 20.04 18.35 -2.15
C PRO A 130 19.89 16.91 -2.66
N LEU A 131 19.26 16.04 -1.86
CA LEU A 131 18.92 14.66 -2.19
C LEU A 131 17.40 14.56 -2.28
N HIS A 132 16.87 14.11 -3.42
CA HIS A 132 15.42 13.97 -3.58
C HIS A 132 14.83 13.01 -2.56
N ALA A 133 13.68 13.39 -1.99
CA ALA A 133 12.97 12.65 -0.95
C ALA A 133 11.48 13.03 -0.93
N GLY A 134 10.72 12.59 0.08
CA GLY A 134 9.29 12.90 0.20
C GLY A 134 8.42 11.98 -0.65
N PHE A 135 8.91 10.78 -0.98
CA PHE A 135 8.09 9.74 -1.60
C PHE A 135 6.94 9.38 -0.66
N PHE A 136 5.71 9.54 -1.14
CA PHE A 136 4.49 9.49 -0.32
C PHE A 136 4.55 10.37 0.94
N GLY A 137 5.22 11.53 0.84
CA GLY A 137 5.40 12.46 1.94
C GLY A 137 6.33 11.97 3.05
N GLN A 138 7.03 10.85 2.90
CA GLN A 138 7.82 10.23 3.97
C GLN A 138 9.24 9.81 3.58
N SER A 139 9.47 9.09 2.47
CA SER A 139 10.79 8.50 2.12
C SER A 139 11.38 7.67 3.27
N SER A 140 10.61 6.68 3.73
CA SER A 140 10.90 5.91 4.94
C SER A 140 11.99 4.84 4.79
N PHE A 141 12.62 4.67 3.62
CA PHE A 141 13.84 3.86 3.51
C PHE A 141 15.05 4.59 4.09
N ALA A 142 14.90 5.07 5.32
CA ALA A 142 15.93 5.78 6.09
C ALA A 142 15.73 5.54 7.59
N THR A 143 16.79 5.71 8.40
CA THR A 143 16.69 5.54 9.86
C THR A 143 15.83 6.61 10.54
N TYR A 144 15.61 7.75 9.88
CA TYR A 144 14.70 8.82 10.28
C TYR A 144 13.99 9.38 9.06
N ALA A 145 12.74 9.80 9.25
CA ALA A 145 11.95 10.51 8.24
C ALA A 145 11.36 11.80 8.82
N VAL A 146 11.28 12.86 8.01
CA VAL A 146 10.51 14.06 8.29
C VAL A 146 9.23 14.01 7.46
N VAL A 147 8.08 14.06 8.13
CA VAL A 147 6.76 13.80 7.55
C VAL A 147 5.78 14.90 7.98
N ASP A 148 4.94 15.38 7.06
CA ASP A 148 3.82 16.27 7.45
C ASP A 148 2.91 15.53 8.46
N GLU A 149 2.45 16.23 9.50
CA GLU A 149 1.60 15.64 10.55
C GLU A 149 0.40 14.86 9.99
N ARG A 150 -0.13 15.25 8.82
CA ARG A 150 -1.27 14.57 8.19
C ARG A 150 -0.94 13.18 7.68
N GLY A 151 0.33 12.91 7.38
CA GLY A 151 0.82 11.59 7.00
C GLY A 151 1.19 10.71 8.20
N VAL A 152 0.89 11.14 9.43
CA VAL A 152 1.24 10.43 10.66
C VAL A 152 -0.03 9.97 11.38
N VAL A 153 -0.11 8.67 11.68
CA VAL A 153 -1.21 8.07 12.45
C VAL A 153 -0.66 7.49 13.73
N LYS A 154 -1.09 8.01 14.87
CA LYS A 154 -0.75 7.46 16.19
C LYS A 154 -1.36 6.08 16.34
N VAL A 155 -0.57 5.12 16.80
CA VAL A 155 -0.98 3.73 17.01
C VAL A 155 -0.60 3.26 18.41
N PRO A 156 -1.25 2.20 18.94
CA PRO A 156 -0.87 1.63 20.24
C PRO A 156 0.56 1.11 20.22
N SER A 157 1.30 1.37 21.31
CA SER A 157 2.71 0.99 21.44
C SER A 157 2.96 -0.50 21.72
N ASP A 158 1.92 -1.28 21.98
CA ASP A 158 1.96 -2.72 22.20
C ASP A 158 1.95 -3.54 20.89
N LEU A 159 1.78 -2.87 19.74
CA LEU A 159 1.88 -3.51 18.44
C LEU A 159 3.32 -3.52 17.94
N SER A 160 3.74 -4.62 17.36
CA SER A 160 5.05 -4.71 16.74
C SER A 160 5.12 -3.85 15.47
N ALA A 161 6.26 -3.18 15.28
CA ALA A 161 6.44 -2.23 14.19
C ALA A 161 6.33 -2.87 12.80
N GLU A 162 6.70 -4.14 12.66
CA GLU A 162 6.60 -4.90 11.42
C GLU A 162 5.14 -5.18 11.01
N VAL A 163 4.20 -5.21 11.96
CA VAL A 163 2.76 -5.30 11.69
C VAL A 163 2.18 -3.92 11.39
N VAL A 164 2.68 -2.88 12.07
CA VAL A 164 2.21 -1.49 11.89
C VAL A 164 2.62 -0.95 10.51
N ALA A 165 3.83 -1.20 10.07
CA ALA A 165 4.39 -0.61 8.85
C ALA A 165 3.51 -0.83 7.59
N PRO A 166 3.03 -2.04 7.25
CA PRO A 166 2.19 -2.25 6.07
C PRO A 166 0.78 -1.64 6.17
N LEU A 167 0.32 -1.26 7.37
CA LEU A 167 -1.02 -0.67 7.54
C LEU A 167 -1.17 0.64 6.78
N GLY A 168 -0.09 1.42 6.67
CA GLY A 168 -0.09 2.75 6.04
C GLY A 168 -0.25 2.75 4.52
N CYS A 169 -0.13 1.60 3.86
CA CYS A 169 -0.31 1.45 2.42
C CYS A 169 -1.02 0.14 2.07
N SER A 170 -0.31 -1.00 2.00
CA SER A 170 -0.88 -2.23 1.46
C SER A 170 -2.04 -2.77 2.29
N GLY A 171 -1.99 -2.65 3.61
CA GLY A 171 -3.06 -3.03 4.53
C GLY A 171 -4.34 -2.22 4.26
N GLN A 172 -4.23 -0.89 4.30
CA GLN A 172 -5.39 -0.02 4.07
C GLN A 172 -5.89 -0.09 2.62
N THR A 173 -5.01 -0.20 1.62
CA THR A 173 -5.42 -0.28 0.21
C THR A 173 -6.29 -1.50 -0.05
N GLY A 174 -5.86 -2.68 0.36
CA GLY A 174 -6.62 -3.91 0.16
C GLY A 174 -7.90 -3.95 0.98
N ALA A 175 -7.79 -3.76 2.28
CA ALA A 175 -8.95 -3.82 3.18
C ALA A 175 -9.95 -2.70 2.89
N GLY A 176 -9.50 -1.47 2.66
CA GLY A 176 -10.36 -0.33 2.36
C GLY A 176 -11.11 -0.48 1.04
N THR A 177 -10.51 -1.11 0.03
CA THR A 177 -11.22 -1.45 -1.19
C THR A 177 -12.48 -2.28 -0.90
N VAL A 178 -12.40 -3.22 0.02
CA VAL A 178 -13.55 -4.03 0.41
C VAL A 178 -14.47 -3.27 1.36
N LEU A 179 -13.93 -2.70 2.44
CA LEU A 179 -14.72 -2.14 3.55
C LEU A 179 -15.29 -0.75 3.25
N ASN A 180 -14.57 0.09 2.52
CA ASN A 180 -14.98 1.47 2.23
C ASN A 180 -15.66 1.59 0.86
N ARG A 181 -15.12 0.89 -0.17
CA ARG A 181 -15.57 1.07 -1.55
C ARG A 181 -16.62 0.07 -2.00
N LEU A 182 -16.31 -1.24 -1.95
CA LEU A 182 -17.22 -2.28 -2.45
C LEU A 182 -18.37 -2.58 -1.48
N ARG A 183 -18.10 -2.58 -0.18
CA ARG A 183 -19.08 -2.82 0.89
C ARG A 183 -19.97 -4.03 0.62
N PRO A 184 -19.38 -5.21 0.42
CA PRO A 184 -20.15 -6.40 0.08
C PRO A 184 -21.10 -6.78 1.21
N GLU A 185 -22.31 -7.21 0.83
CA GLU A 185 -23.23 -7.85 1.78
C GLU A 185 -22.67 -9.22 2.20
N PRO A 186 -22.88 -9.67 3.46
CA PRO A 186 -22.56 -11.04 3.87
C PRO A 186 -23.14 -12.09 2.91
N GLY A 187 -22.35 -13.10 2.57
CA GLY A 187 -22.72 -14.12 1.57
C GLY A 187 -22.43 -13.69 0.11
N SER A 188 -22.00 -12.46 -0.15
CA SER A 188 -21.53 -12.06 -1.49
C SER A 188 -20.26 -12.79 -1.87
N SER A 189 -20.17 -13.26 -3.11
CA SER A 189 -18.93 -13.83 -3.65
C SER A 189 -17.94 -12.74 -4.02
N LEU A 190 -16.67 -12.92 -3.62
CA LEU A 190 -15.60 -11.99 -3.94
C LEU A 190 -14.37 -12.74 -4.49
N VAL A 191 -13.83 -12.23 -5.60
CA VAL A 191 -12.61 -12.75 -6.22
C VAL A 191 -11.50 -11.73 -6.07
N VAL A 192 -10.34 -12.19 -5.59
CA VAL A 192 -9.10 -11.38 -5.53
C VAL A 192 -8.15 -11.87 -6.61
N VAL A 193 -7.76 -10.99 -7.51
CA VAL A 193 -6.79 -11.25 -8.56
C VAL A 193 -5.46 -10.61 -8.17
N GLY A 194 -4.48 -11.47 -7.87
CA GLY A 194 -3.19 -11.12 -7.27
C GLY A 194 -3.21 -11.28 -5.74
N ALA A 195 -2.52 -12.33 -5.22
CA ALA A 195 -2.39 -12.62 -3.80
C ALA A 195 -1.08 -12.06 -3.22
N GLY A 196 -0.75 -10.80 -3.54
CA GLY A 196 0.29 -10.01 -2.87
C GLY A 196 -0.26 -9.34 -1.60
N GLY A 197 0.53 -8.44 -0.98
CA GLY A 197 0.14 -7.76 0.26
C GLY A 197 -1.22 -7.07 0.18
N VAL A 198 -1.49 -6.34 -0.89
CA VAL A 198 -2.79 -5.66 -1.14
C VAL A 198 -3.92 -6.68 -1.33
N GLY A 199 -3.70 -7.69 -2.17
CA GLY A 199 -4.74 -8.69 -2.46
C GLY A 199 -5.10 -9.54 -1.25
N LEU A 200 -4.11 -10.00 -0.48
CA LEU A 200 -4.37 -10.76 0.75
C LEU A 200 -5.03 -9.89 1.83
N SER A 201 -4.71 -8.58 1.88
CA SER A 201 -5.44 -7.65 2.74
C SER A 201 -6.91 -7.49 2.33
N ALA A 202 -7.20 -7.43 1.03
CA ALA A 202 -8.58 -7.44 0.53
C ALA A 202 -9.30 -8.76 0.85
N LEU A 203 -8.58 -9.89 0.72
CA LEU A 203 -9.10 -11.22 1.04
C LEU A 203 -9.50 -11.32 2.51
N MET A 204 -8.59 -10.96 3.43
CA MET A 204 -8.85 -10.97 4.86
C MET A 204 -10.06 -10.10 5.22
N ALA A 205 -10.15 -8.89 4.65
CA ALA A 205 -11.30 -8.01 4.84
C ALA A 205 -12.60 -8.62 4.32
N ALA A 206 -12.58 -9.28 3.15
CA ALA A 206 -13.75 -9.96 2.59
C ALA A 206 -14.23 -11.12 3.46
N VAL A 207 -13.29 -11.92 3.99
CA VAL A 207 -13.60 -13.00 4.95
C VAL A 207 -14.20 -12.41 6.24
N ALA A 208 -13.60 -11.34 6.76
CA ALA A 208 -14.04 -10.68 8.00
C ALA A 208 -15.47 -10.14 7.94
N VAL A 209 -15.94 -9.71 6.75
CA VAL A 209 -17.32 -9.22 6.55
C VAL A 209 -18.28 -10.32 6.08
N GLY A 210 -17.83 -11.57 6.02
CA GLY A 210 -18.68 -12.72 5.71
C GLY A 210 -18.97 -12.94 4.23
N CYS A 211 -18.08 -12.51 3.32
CA CYS A 211 -18.17 -12.93 1.92
C CYS A 211 -18.02 -14.44 1.77
N ASP A 212 -18.85 -15.07 0.94
CA ASP A 212 -18.79 -16.51 0.61
C ASP A 212 -19.32 -16.77 -0.81
N PRO A 213 -18.55 -17.40 -1.71
CA PRO A 213 -17.13 -17.74 -1.55
C PRO A 213 -16.19 -16.53 -1.71
N VAL A 214 -15.06 -16.56 -1.01
CA VAL A 214 -13.89 -15.74 -1.32
C VAL A 214 -12.90 -16.60 -2.10
N ILE A 215 -12.43 -16.11 -3.25
CA ILE A 215 -11.55 -16.86 -4.18
C ILE A 215 -10.32 -16.01 -4.48
N ALA A 216 -9.14 -16.62 -4.42
CA ALA A 216 -7.89 -15.97 -4.82
C ALA A 216 -7.40 -16.48 -6.18
N VAL A 217 -6.76 -15.62 -6.96
CA VAL A 217 -6.08 -15.98 -8.20
C VAL A 217 -4.65 -15.45 -8.15
N ASP A 218 -3.65 -16.35 -8.20
CA ASP A 218 -2.23 -15.98 -8.20
C ASP A 218 -1.39 -17.06 -8.89
N PRO A 219 -0.32 -16.69 -9.66
CA PRO A 219 0.57 -17.68 -10.27
C PRO A 219 1.43 -18.44 -9.26
N VAL A 220 1.74 -17.83 -8.10
CA VAL A 220 2.66 -18.37 -7.10
C VAL A 220 1.96 -19.35 -6.16
N GLY A 221 2.44 -20.60 -6.09
CA GLY A 221 1.81 -21.66 -5.29
C GLY A 221 1.76 -21.36 -3.80
N SER A 222 2.84 -20.83 -3.23
CA SER A 222 2.91 -20.44 -1.81
C SER A 222 1.91 -19.35 -1.44
N ARG A 223 1.69 -18.36 -2.33
CA ARG A 223 0.68 -17.31 -2.12
C ARG A 223 -0.74 -17.87 -2.18
N ARG A 224 -1.00 -18.84 -3.07
CA ARG A 224 -2.31 -19.53 -3.11
C ARG A 224 -2.55 -20.35 -1.84
N ALA A 225 -1.53 -21.05 -1.33
CA ALA A 225 -1.65 -21.77 -0.06
C ALA A 225 -1.96 -20.81 1.09
N LEU A 226 -1.23 -19.70 1.20
CA LEU A 226 -1.48 -18.68 2.21
C LEU A 226 -2.90 -18.07 2.08
N ALA A 227 -3.38 -17.83 0.85
CA ALA A 227 -4.74 -17.33 0.64
C ALA A 227 -5.79 -18.32 1.17
N THR A 228 -5.59 -19.63 0.96
CA THR A 228 -6.48 -20.67 1.53
C THR A 228 -6.43 -20.68 3.04
N ASP A 229 -5.25 -20.59 3.64
CA ASP A 229 -5.06 -20.51 5.09
C ASP A 229 -5.69 -19.26 5.73
N LEU A 230 -5.82 -18.17 4.95
CA LEU A 230 -6.47 -16.92 5.36
C LEU A 230 -7.98 -16.92 5.09
N GLY A 231 -8.55 -18.05 4.63
CA GLY A 231 -9.99 -18.24 4.49
C GLY A 231 -10.53 -18.19 3.05
N ALA A 232 -9.67 -18.19 2.02
CA ALA A 232 -10.15 -18.38 0.66
C ALA A 232 -10.71 -19.79 0.48
N LYS A 233 -11.93 -19.90 -0.07
CA LYS A 233 -12.57 -21.20 -0.37
C LYS A 233 -11.89 -21.93 -1.53
N ALA A 234 -11.26 -21.19 -2.43
CA ALA A 234 -10.44 -21.71 -3.51
C ALA A 234 -9.33 -20.71 -3.84
N ALA A 235 -8.18 -21.22 -4.28
CA ALA A 235 -7.07 -20.43 -4.78
C ALA A 235 -6.55 -21.04 -6.08
N LEU A 236 -6.65 -20.30 -7.18
CA LEU A 236 -6.46 -20.78 -8.54
C LEU A 236 -5.23 -20.16 -9.20
N PRO A 237 -4.49 -20.89 -10.05
CA PRO A 237 -3.53 -20.28 -10.95
C PRO A 237 -4.26 -19.51 -12.07
N PRO A 238 -3.66 -18.43 -12.62
CA PRO A 238 -4.15 -17.86 -13.87
C PRO A 238 -3.91 -18.86 -15.01
N GLY A 239 -4.86 -18.95 -15.93
CA GLY A 239 -4.75 -19.89 -17.07
C GLY A 239 -5.99 -19.88 -17.96
N ASP A 240 -6.00 -20.75 -18.95
CA ASP A 240 -7.17 -20.95 -19.80
C ASP A 240 -8.30 -21.55 -18.99
N GLY A 241 -9.53 -21.14 -19.28
CA GLY A 241 -10.72 -21.58 -18.54
C GLY A 241 -10.94 -20.89 -17.18
N LEU A 242 -10.02 -20.01 -16.72
CA LEU A 242 -10.16 -19.33 -15.42
C LEU A 242 -11.53 -18.66 -15.24
N VAL A 243 -12.01 -17.93 -16.26
CA VAL A 243 -13.31 -17.23 -16.18
C VAL A 243 -14.47 -18.21 -15.99
N ALA A 244 -14.46 -19.33 -16.71
CA ALA A 244 -15.48 -20.36 -16.56
C ALA A 244 -15.45 -20.95 -15.15
N THR A 245 -14.27 -21.34 -14.66
CA THR A 245 -14.08 -21.88 -13.30
C THR A 245 -14.55 -20.89 -12.22
N LEU A 246 -14.19 -19.60 -12.34
CA LEU A 246 -14.63 -18.57 -11.41
C LEU A 246 -16.16 -18.43 -11.42
N ARG A 247 -16.79 -18.46 -12.58
CA ARG A 247 -18.25 -18.39 -12.70
C ARG A 247 -18.93 -19.59 -12.08
N ASP A 248 -18.39 -20.79 -12.29
CA ASP A 248 -18.93 -22.02 -11.69
C ASP A 248 -18.84 -21.97 -10.15
N LEU A 249 -17.68 -21.59 -9.62
CA LEU A 249 -17.46 -21.50 -8.17
C LEU A 249 -18.29 -20.39 -7.50
N THR A 250 -18.71 -19.36 -8.27
CA THR A 250 -19.50 -18.23 -7.75
C THR A 250 -20.97 -18.29 -8.15
N GLY A 251 -21.46 -19.45 -8.66
CA GLY A 251 -22.85 -19.63 -9.03
C GLY A 251 -23.34 -18.72 -10.16
N GLY A 252 -22.53 -18.60 -11.22
CA GLY A 252 -22.86 -17.82 -12.43
C GLY A 252 -22.10 -16.50 -12.58
N GLY A 253 -21.23 -16.16 -11.63
CA GLY A 253 -20.33 -15.01 -11.66
C GLY A 253 -20.22 -14.30 -10.30
N ALA A 254 -19.08 -13.67 -10.08
CA ALA A 254 -18.76 -12.98 -8.84
C ALA A 254 -19.58 -11.68 -8.65
N HIS A 255 -19.95 -11.38 -7.41
CA HIS A 255 -20.52 -10.08 -7.04
C HIS A 255 -19.45 -8.99 -7.15
N HIS A 256 -18.25 -9.28 -6.64
CA HIS A 256 -17.14 -8.35 -6.60
C HIS A 256 -15.85 -9.01 -7.06
N VAL A 257 -15.03 -8.24 -7.78
CA VAL A 257 -13.64 -8.63 -8.12
C VAL A 257 -12.72 -7.49 -7.73
N VAL A 258 -11.64 -7.82 -7.03
CA VAL A 258 -10.55 -6.90 -6.69
C VAL A 258 -9.34 -7.28 -7.54
N GLU A 259 -8.91 -6.39 -8.43
CA GLU A 259 -7.80 -6.59 -9.36
C GLU A 259 -6.59 -5.79 -8.88
N THR A 260 -5.52 -6.48 -8.48
CA THR A 260 -4.32 -5.88 -7.89
C THR A 260 -3.08 -6.00 -8.76
N THR A 261 -3.18 -6.66 -9.92
CA THR A 261 -2.00 -6.96 -10.74
C THR A 261 -1.65 -5.85 -11.74
N GLY A 262 -2.62 -5.00 -12.11
CA GLY A 262 -2.45 -4.00 -13.16
C GLY A 262 -2.27 -4.59 -14.56
N ARG A 263 -2.46 -5.91 -14.74
CA ARG A 263 -2.30 -6.55 -16.04
C ARG A 263 -3.58 -6.44 -16.87
N PRO A 264 -3.52 -5.84 -18.08
CA PRO A 264 -4.70 -5.64 -18.92
C PRO A 264 -5.52 -6.91 -19.18
N GLU A 265 -4.84 -8.03 -19.36
CA GLU A 265 -5.49 -9.33 -19.56
C GLU A 265 -6.28 -9.78 -18.33
N MET A 266 -5.70 -9.60 -17.12
CA MET A 266 -6.36 -9.98 -15.88
C MET A 266 -7.55 -9.09 -15.58
N ALA A 267 -7.47 -7.78 -15.86
CA ALA A 267 -8.60 -6.86 -15.74
C ALA A 267 -9.77 -7.26 -16.69
N ARG A 268 -9.48 -7.67 -17.94
CA ARG A 268 -10.51 -8.20 -18.86
C ARG A 268 -11.12 -9.51 -18.34
N ARG A 269 -10.30 -10.43 -17.84
CA ARG A 269 -10.78 -11.68 -17.24
C ARG A 269 -11.63 -11.43 -16.00
N ALA A 270 -11.26 -10.44 -15.19
CA ALA A 270 -12.03 -9.99 -14.03
C ALA A 270 -13.45 -9.54 -14.42
N VAL A 271 -13.59 -8.70 -15.46
CA VAL A 271 -14.90 -8.32 -16.01
C VAL A 271 -15.66 -9.55 -16.51
N GLY A 272 -14.98 -10.49 -17.18
CA GLY A 272 -15.57 -11.75 -17.66
C GLY A 272 -16.17 -12.60 -16.53
N ALA A 273 -15.50 -12.61 -15.36
CA ALA A 273 -15.90 -13.39 -14.19
C ALA A 273 -17.08 -12.78 -13.41
N LEU A 274 -17.40 -11.49 -13.60
CA LEU A 274 -18.50 -10.83 -12.91
C LEU A 274 -19.87 -11.34 -13.38
N ARG A 275 -20.80 -11.38 -12.43
CA ARG A 275 -22.24 -11.55 -12.67
C ARG A 275 -22.86 -10.27 -13.23
N PRO A 276 -24.11 -10.29 -13.73
CA PRO A 276 -24.84 -9.05 -13.99
C PRO A 276 -24.88 -8.16 -12.75
N ARG A 277 -24.62 -6.85 -12.97
CA ARG A 277 -24.50 -5.81 -11.93
C ARG A 277 -23.34 -6.01 -10.95
N GLY A 278 -22.38 -6.88 -11.27
CA GLY A 278 -21.16 -7.06 -10.48
C GLY A 278 -20.22 -5.85 -10.55
N GLU A 279 -19.29 -5.78 -9.62
CA GLU A 279 -18.38 -4.65 -9.45
C GLU A 279 -16.91 -5.09 -9.52
N LEU A 280 -16.11 -4.34 -10.27
CA LEU A 280 -14.67 -4.50 -10.37
C LEU A 280 -13.99 -3.31 -9.70
N ALA A 281 -13.09 -3.57 -8.76
CA ALA A 281 -12.15 -2.59 -8.24
C ALA A 281 -10.76 -2.80 -8.87
N LEU A 282 -10.23 -1.77 -9.52
CA LEU A 282 -8.89 -1.73 -10.12
C LEU A 282 -7.94 -1.01 -9.17
N LEU A 283 -6.90 -1.70 -8.71
CA LEU A 283 -5.90 -1.20 -7.78
C LEU A 283 -4.49 -1.27 -8.34
N GLY A 284 -4.23 -2.26 -9.21
CA GLY A 284 -2.91 -2.47 -9.80
C GLY A 284 -2.51 -1.31 -10.70
N MET A 285 -1.30 -0.78 -10.49
CA MET A 285 -0.69 0.15 -11.45
C MET A 285 -0.29 -0.64 -12.69
N GLY A 286 -0.79 -0.24 -13.85
CA GLY A 286 -0.56 -0.96 -15.10
C GLY A 286 -0.82 -0.10 -16.33
N ASP A 287 -0.79 -0.77 -17.48
CA ASP A 287 -1.01 -0.15 -18.79
C ASP A 287 -2.50 0.08 -19.08
N GLU A 288 -2.78 0.68 -20.21
CA GLU A 288 -4.14 0.88 -20.73
C GLU A 288 -4.88 -0.43 -20.92
N VAL A 289 -6.16 -0.45 -20.51
CA VAL A 289 -7.05 -1.60 -20.65
C VAL A 289 -8.23 -1.25 -21.56
N ALA A 290 -8.36 -1.98 -22.67
CA ALA A 290 -9.55 -1.90 -23.50
C ALA A 290 -10.61 -2.91 -23.01
N PHE A 291 -11.85 -2.45 -22.83
CA PHE A 291 -13.00 -3.28 -22.49
C PHE A 291 -14.02 -3.33 -23.63
N ASP A 292 -14.71 -4.48 -23.76
CA ASP A 292 -15.87 -4.61 -24.63
C ASP A 292 -17.07 -3.83 -24.05
N VAL A 293 -17.38 -2.71 -24.67
CA VAL A 293 -18.45 -1.81 -24.21
C VAL A 293 -19.82 -2.52 -24.23
N MET A 294 -20.11 -3.33 -25.25
CA MET A 294 -21.39 -4.05 -25.32
C MET A 294 -21.51 -5.09 -24.22
N GLY A 295 -20.40 -5.77 -23.90
CA GLY A 295 -20.35 -6.71 -22.77
C GLY A 295 -20.57 -6.02 -21.43
N LEU A 296 -20.03 -4.81 -21.22
CA LEU A 296 -20.26 -4.03 -20.01
C LEU A 296 -21.73 -3.59 -19.90
N LEU A 297 -22.32 -3.08 -21.00
CA LEU A 297 -23.72 -2.65 -21.04
C LEU A 297 -24.68 -3.82 -20.77
N ALA A 298 -24.49 -4.95 -21.43
CA ALA A 298 -25.33 -6.13 -21.26
C ALA A 298 -25.35 -6.67 -19.84
N LYS A 299 -24.23 -6.54 -19.10
CA LYS A 299 -24.14 -6.96 -17.71
C LYS A 299 -24.43 -5.84 -16.70
N GLY A 300 -24.41 -4.57 -17.08
CA GLY A 300 -24.52 -3.44 -16.14
C GLY A 300 -23.39 -3.41 -15.12
N VAL A 301 -22.16 -3.74 -15.52
CA VAL A 301 -20.97 -3.80 -14.66
C VAL A 301 -20.57 -2.41 -14.20
N ARG A 302 -20.11 -2.30 -12.95
CA ARG A 302 -19.45 -1.10 -12.42
C ARG A 302 -17.96 -1.34 -12.29
N ILE A 303 -17.15 -0.35 -12.71
CA ILE A 303 -15.69 -0.38 -12.60
C ILE A 303 -15.26 0.82 -11.78
N HIS A 304 -14.46 0.55 -10.72
CA HIS A 304 -13.96 1.53 -9.78
C HIS A 304 -12.44 1.57 -9.83
N GLY A 305 -11.83 2.75 -10.05
CA GLY A 305 -10.44 2.97 -9.70
C GLY A 305 -10.34 3.25 -8.20
N VAL A 306 -9.42 2.58 -7.49
CA VAL A 306 -9.27 2.74 -6.04
C VAL A 306 -7.81 2.98 -5.69
N ILE A 307 -7.54 4.09 -5.00
CA ILE A 307 -6.23 4.44 -4.43
C ILE A 307 -6.34 4.41 -2.91
N GLU A 308 -5.35 3.84 -2.23
CA GLU A 308 -5.22 3.80 -0.77
C GLU A 308 -6.50 3.31 -0.06
N GLY A 309 -7.25 2.41 -0.74
CA GLY A 309 -8.46 1.81 -0.20
C GLY A 309 -9.64 2.78 -0.03
N ASP A 310 -9.65 3.93 -0.74
CA ASP A 310 -10.66 4.99 -0.55
C ASP A 310 -10.77 5.40 0.94
N SER A 311 -9.62 5.46 1.64
CA SER A 311 -9.55 5.59 3.09
C SER A 311 -9.15 6.99 3.55
N ASP A 312 -9.63 7.36 4.74
CA ASP A 312 -8.99 8.34 5.62
C ASP A 312 -8.12 7.56 6.62
N PRO A 313 -6.79 7.60 6.49
CA PRO A 313 -5.90 6.77 7.31
C PRO A 313 -6.04 6.98 8.82
N ARG A 314 -6.33 8.22 9.24
CA ARG A 314 -6.48 8.56 10.67
C ARG A 314 -7.66 7.84 11.33
N ARG A 315 -8.67 7.49 10.55
CA ARG A 315 -9.83 6.71 10.99
C ARG A 315 -9.64 5.24 10.71
N PHE A 316 -9.14 4.91 9.52
CA PHE A 316 -9.14 3.54 9.02
C PHE A 316 -8.01 2.66 9.58
N VAL A 317 -6.80 3.20 9.80
CA VAL A 317 -5.71 2.43 10.43
C VAL A 317 -6.09 1.92 11.83
N PRO A 318 -6.70 2.73 12.73
CA PRO A 318 -7.23 2.22 13.99
C PRO A 318 -8.30 1.11 13.84
N GLU A 319 -9.15 1.18 12.82
CA GLU A 319 -10.14 0.12 12.52
C GLU A 319 -9.46 -1.19 12.12
N LEU A 320 -8.43 -1.12 11.27
CA LEU A 320 -7.63 -2.29 10.89
C LEU A 320 -6.89 -2.91 12.07
N ILE A 321 -6.36 -2.09 12.97
CA ILE A 321 -5.76 -2.55 14.23
C ILE A 321 -6.78 -3.29 15.10
N ALA A 322 -8.01 -2.77 15.19
CA ALA A 322 -9.06 -3.44 15.92
C ALA A 322 -9.44 -4.79 15.30
N LEU A 323 -9.47 -4.92 13.97
CA LEU A 323 -9.66 -6.17 13.26
C LEU A 323 -8.48 -7.14 13.50
N HIS A 324 -7.24 -6.64 13.47
CA HIS A 324 -6.05 -7.43 13.75
C HIS A 324 -6.09 -8.03 15.16
N ARG A 325 -6.39 -7.23 16.18
CA ARG A 325 -6.51 -7.67 17.58
C ARG A 325 -7.60 -8.72 17.79
N ARG A 326 -8.63 -8.73 16.96
CA ARG A 326 -9.70 -9.74 16.96
C ARG A 326 -9.33 -11.00 16.17
N GLY A 327 -8.15 -11.07 15.56
CA GLY A 327 -7.72 -12.17 14.69
C GLY A 327 -8.43 -12.21 13.32
N LEU A 328 -9.18 -11.17 12.97
CA LEU A 328 -9.93 -11.09 11.70
C LEU A 328 -9.08 -10.48 10.56
N PHE A 329 -7.94 -9.89 10.90
CA PHE A 329 -7.01 -9.31 9.94
C PHE A 329 -5.56 -9.64 10.36
N PRO A 330 -5.12 -10.91 10.28
CA PRO A 330 -3.81 -11.38 10.75
C PRO A 330 -2.69 -10.94 9.79
N LEU A 331 -2.35 -9.65 9.81
CA LEU A 331 -1.37 -9.03 8.91
C LEU A 331 0.05 -9.55 9.15
N ASP A 332 0.36 -9.96 10.36
CA ASP A 332 1.61 -10.62 10.76
C ASP A 332 1.92 -11.85 9.91
N ARG A 333 0.91 -12.57 9.43
CA ARG A 333 1.08 -13.75 8.55
C ARG A 333 1.61 -13.41 7.16
N LEU A 334 1.57 -12.15 6.75
CA LEU A 334 2.07 -11.69 5.46
C LEU A 334 3.53 -11.25 5.54
N VAL A 335 4.02 -10.93 6.74
CA VAL A 335 5.30 -10.25 6.97
C VAL A 335 6.46 -11.23 6.99
N SER A 336 7.57 -10.81 6.38
CA SER A 336 8.90 -11.43 6.50
C SER A 336 9.91 -10.32 6.77
N THR A 337 10.65 -10.41 7.87
CA THR A 337 11.57 -9.37 8.32
C THR A 337 12.97 -9.54 7.75
N PHE A 338 13.63 -8.42 7.47
CA PHE A 338 15.01 -8.31 7.02
C PHE A 338 15.69 -7.17 7.77
N ALA A 339 17.01 -7.21 7.94
CA ALA A 339 17.75 -6.04 8.40
C ALA A 339 17.67 -4.92 7.34
N PHE A 340 17.66 -3.65 7.76
CA PHE A 340 17.63 -2.51 6.83
C PHE A 340 18.78 -2.56 5.82
N GLU A 341 19.94 -2.99 6.26
CA GLU A 341 21.15 -3.17 5.44
C GLU A 341 20.96 -4.16 4.30
N ASP A 342 20.07 -5.14 4.50
CA ASP A 342 19.78 -6.22 3.55
C ASP A 342 18.63 -5.89 2.58
N ILE A 343 18.32 -4.61 2.38
CA ILE A 343 17.24 -4.16 1.48
C ILE A 343 17.31 -4.81 0.09
N GLY A 344 18.52 -5.04 -0.43
CA GLY A 344 18.73 -5.75 -1.71
C GLY A 344 18.23 -7.19 -1.68
N ALA A 345 18.50 -7.93 -0.60
CA ALA A 345 18.01 -9.29 -0.41
C ALA A 345 16.48 -9.34 -0.23
N ALA A 346 15.92 -8.38 0.51
CA ALA A 346 14.48 -8.24 0.69
C ALA A 346 13.74 -7.99 -0.65
N VAL A 347 14.30 -7.12 -1.51
CA VAL A 347 13.78 -6.85 -2.86
C VAL A 347 13.85 -8.11 -3.74
N ALA A 348 14.95 -8.85 -3.71
CA ALA A 348 15.10 -10.10 -4.47
C ALA A 348 14.07 -11.15 -4.02
N ALA A 349 13.93 -11.37 -2.72
CA ALA A 349 12.98 -12.34 -2.16
C ALA A 349 11.51 -12.00 -2.52
N MET A 350 11.19 -10.72 -2.62
CA MET A 350 9.86 -10.26 -3.08
C MET A 350 9.66 -10.52 -4.58
N ALA A 351 10.68 -10.25 -5.40
CA ALA A 351 10.64 -10.46 -6.86
C ALA A 351 10.50 -11.95 -7.22
N ASP A 352 11.19 -12.83 -6.50
CA ASP A 352 11.12 -14.29 -6.68
C ASP A 352 9.79 -14.89 -6.18
N GLY A 353 8.95 -14.09 -5.53
CA GLY A 353 7.68 -14.55 -4.95
C GLY A 353 7.84 -15.37 -3.67
N GLY A 354 9.04 -15.47 -3.10
CA GLY A 354 9.34 -16.19 -1.87
C GLY A 354 8.70 -15.54 -0.63
N VAL A 355 8.48 -14.23 -0.67
CA VAL A 355 7.82 -13.48 0.40
C VAL A 355 6.69 -12.61 -0.14
N VAL A 356 5.70 -12.36 0.72
CA VAL A 356 4.52 -11.52 0.38
C VAL A 356 4.81 -10.06 0.72
N LYS A 357 5.19 -9.78 1.96
CA LYS A 357 5.45 -8.44 2.49
C LYS A 357 6.80 -8.43 3.22
N PRO A 358 7.89 -8.09 2.51
CA PRO A 358 9.17 -7.84 3.18
C PRO A 358 9.06 -6.57 4.02
N VAL A 359 9.57 -6.62 5.25
CA VAL A 359 9.64 -5.49 6.16
C VAL A 359 11.08 -5.36 6.68
N LEU A 360 11.67 -4.21 6.44
CA LEU A 360 13.00 -3.86 6.92
C LEU A 360 12.90 -3.39 8.37
N ILE A 361 13.77 -3.92 9.23
CA ILE A 361 13.86 -3.57 10.64
C ILE A 361 15.13 -2.76 10.87
N PHE A 362 14.99 -1.66 11.58
CA PHE A 362 16.11 -0.82 11.99
C PHE A 362 16.60 -1.23 13.36
N ALA A 363 17.94 -1.35 13.50
CA ALA A 363 18.60 -1.67 14.78
C ALA A 363 18.68 -0.46 15.71
#